data_e6c521c7056b0588b59c1fa6a81c57c7
#
_entry.id   e6c521c7056b0588b59c1fa6a81c57c7
#
_cell.length_a   1.000
_cell.length_b   1.000
_cell.length_c   1.000
_cell.angle_alpha   90.00
_cell.angle_beta   90.00
_cell.angle_gamma   90.00
#
_symmetry.space_group_name_H-M   'P 1'
#
loop_
_entity.id
_entity.type
_entity.pdbx_description
1 polymer ?
#
loop_
_entity_poly.entity_id
_entity_poly.type
_entity_poly.pdbx_seq_one_letter_code
_entity_poly.pdbx_strand_id
1 'polypeptide(L)'
;MTTLVSSTDTVTRDALAVLQPGFTGTTAPEWLLRRVGEGLSSVGLFGRNIETPEQLAALTAQLRAERDDVLVAIDEEGGDVTRLEVRHGSSFPGNLALGAVDDTALTRAVAHELGRRLAECGVNLNWAPSADVNSNPGNPVIGVRSFGADPHLVARHTAAYVEGLQAAGVAACTKHFPGHGDTAVDSHHALPRIDVDLETLHARELVPFRAAIAAGSKSVMSAHILLPALDPHRPATLSPQILTGLLRQELGYEGLIVTDAVEMQAIASTYGIERGSVLAVAAGADALCVGGGLDDDSTVLRLRDALVAAVRSGELPEERLADAAARVRALASWTREARGAVREPGAA
;
A
#
# COMPACT_ATOMS: atom_id res chain seq x y z
N MET A 1 -27.35 -29.46 -7.94
CA MET A 1 -26.00 -30.01 -7.71
C MET A 1 -25.14 -28.89 -7.14
N THR A 2 -24.98 -28.85 -5.83
CA THR A 2 -24.11 -27.85 -5.18
C THR A 2 -22.69 -28.39 -5.34
N THR A 3 -21.91 -27.78 -6.23
CA THR A 3 -20.50 -28.11 -6.41
C THR A 3 -19.80 -27.70 -5.11
N LEU A 4 -19.34 -28.66 -4.33
CA LEU A 4 -18.43 -28.45 -3.21
C LEU A 4 -17.12 -27.90 -3.81
N VAL A 5 -16.93 -26.61 -3.78
CA VAL A 5 -15.62 -25.98 -4.00
C VAL A 5 -14.72 -26.56 -2.91
N SER A 6 -13.68 -27.28 -3.27
CA SER A 6 -12.80 -27.92 -2.30
C SER A 6 -12.11 -26.82 -1.46
N SER A 7 -11.88 -27.07 -0.16
CA SER A 7 -11.18 -26.14 0.72
C SER A 7 -9.80 -25.74 0.17
N THR A 8 -9.14 -26.63 -0.54
CA THR A 8 -7.87 -26.40 -1.24
C THR A 8 -7.99 -25.32 -2.33
N ASP A 9 -9.12 -25.25 -3.04
CA ASP A 9 -9.36 -24.22 -4.07
C ASP A 9 -9.56 -22.84 -3.42
N THR A 10 -10.23 -22.76 -2.28
CA THR A 10 -10.44 -21.51 -1.52
C THR A 10 -9.13 -20.95 -0.97
N VAL A 11 -8.30 -21.77 -0.31
CA VAL A 11 -6.99 -21.36 0.23
C VAL A 11 -6.07 -20.85 -0.90
N THR A 12 -6.05 -21.53 -2.04
CA THR A 12 -5.26 -21.13 -3.20
C THR A 12 -5.73 -19.78 -3.77
N ARG A 13 -7.03 -19.56 -3.82
CA ARG A 13 -7.64 -18.30 -4.30
C ARG A 13 -7.37 -17.15 -3.31
N ASP A 14 -7.44 -17.42 -2.01
CA ASP A 14 -7.13 -16.43 -0.97
C ASP A 14 -5.65 -16.08 -0.97
N ALA A 15 -4.76 -17.06 -1.17
CA ALA A 15 -3.33 -16.83 -1.33
C ALA A 15 -2.98 -15.97 -2.56
N LEU A 16 -3.72 -16.12 -3.67
CA LEU A 16 -3.59 -15.21 -4.82
C LEU A 16 -4.14 -13.82 -4.52
N ALA A 17 -5.27 -13.74 -3.83
CA ALA A 17 -5.95 -12.47 -3.57
C ALA A 17 -5.12 -11.49 -2.74
N VAL A 18 -4.25 -11.99 -1.85
CA VAL A 18 -3.38 -11.15 -0.99
C VAL A 18 -2.11 -10.67 -1.69
N LEU A 19 -1.80 -11.15 -2.90
CA LEU A 19 -0.62 -10.70 -3.65
C LEU A 19 -0.93 -9.42 -4.44
N GLN A 20 0.05 -8.52 -4.49
CA GLN A 20 0.00 -7.28 -5.26
C GLN A 20 1.28 -7.15 -6.09
N PRO A 21 1.41 -7.97 -7.16
CA PRO A 21 2.61 -7.99 -7.98
C PRO A 21 2.67 -6.82 -8.94
N GLY A 22 3.90 -6.38 -9.24
CA GLY A 22 4.22 -5.62 -10.44
C GLY A 22 4.39 -6.53 -11.66
N PHE A 23 4.68 -5.91 -12.80
CA PHE A 23 5.01 -6.59 -14.04
C PHE A 23 5.84 -5.67 -14.95
N THR A 24 6.42 -6.24 -16.02
CA THR A 24 7.15 -5.48 -17.03
C THR A 24 6.29 -5.23 -18.26
N GLY A 25 6.40 -4.02 -18.81
CA GLY A 25 5.74 -3.61 -20.06
C GLY A 25 4.56 -2.66 -19.83
N THR A 26 4.09 -2.06 -20.94
CA THR A 26 3.03 -1.04 -20.99
C THR A 26 1.67 -1.63 -21.38
N THR A 27 1.60 -2.95 -21.54
CA THR A 27 0.39 -3.75 -21.74
C THR A 27 0.38 -4.90 -20.75
N ALA A 28 -0.79 -5.36 -20.34
CA ALA A 28 -0.91 -6.48 -19.41
C ALA A 28 -0.43 -7.78 -20.09
N PRO A 29 0.61 -8.47 -19.55
CA PRO A 29 1.03 -9.74 -20.10
C PRO A 29 -0.02 -10.83 -19.87
N GLU A 30 -0.09 -11.83 -20.75
CA GLU A 30 -1.07 -12.92 -20.71
C GLU A 30 -1.08 -13.65 -19.35
N TRP A 31 0.09 -13.85 -18.76
CA TRP A 31 0.18 -14.51 -17.46
C TRP A 31 -0.56 -13.71 -16.37
N LEU A 32 -0.44 -12.37 -16.39
CA LEU A 32 -1.08 -11.51 -15.39
C LEU A 32 -2.60 -11.54 -15.56
N LEU A 33 -3.10 -11.41 -16.80
CA LEU A 33 -4.53 -11.51 -17.10
C LEU A 33 -5.10 -12.85 -16.59
N ARG A 34 -4.42 -13.96 -16.89
CA ARG A 34 -4.79 -15.27 -16.38
C ARG A 34 -4.86 -15.32 -14.84
N ARG A 35 -3.85 -14.76 -14.12
CA ARG A 35 -3.86 -14.75 -12.65
C ARG A 35 -4.95 -13.86 -12.08
N VAL A 36 -5.28 -12.74 -12.73
CA VAL A 36 -6.43 -11.90 -12.36
C VAL A 36 -7.73 -12.69 -12.50
N GLY A 37 -7.92 -13.42 -13.58
CA GLY A 37 -9.07 -14.33 -13.78
C GLY A 37 -9.14 -15.47 -12.75
N GLU A 38 -8.00 -15.97 -12.27
CA GLU A 38 -7.90 -17.03 -11.25
C GLU A 38 -8.11 -16.54 -9.81
N GLY A 39 -8.06 -15.23 -9.55
CA GLY A 39 -8.31 -14.67 -8.21
C GLY A 39 -7.32 -13.64 -7.72
N LEU A 40 -6.25 -13.33 -8.46
CA LEU A 40 -5.37 -12.21 -8.14
C LEU A 40 -6.21 -10.93 -8.13
N SER A 41 -6.21 -10.24 -6.98
CA SER A 41 -7.16 -9.15 -6.74
C SER A 41 -6.52 -7.76 -6.86
N SER A 42 -5.21 -7.69 -6.99
CA SER A 42 -4.46 -6.44 -6.96
C SER A 42 -3.22 -6.49 -7.85
N VAL A 43 -2.85 -5.34 -8.44
CA VAL A 43 -1.67 -5.17 -9.28
C VAL A 43 -0.99 -3.85 -8.93
N GLY A 44 0.34 -3.84 -8.82
CA GLY A 44 1.17 -2.64 -8.64
C GLY A 44 1.71 -2.11 -9.97
N LEU A 45 1.60 -0.81 -10.20
CA LEU A 45 2.16 -0.11 -11.36
C LEU A 45 3.36 0.74 -10.95
N PHE A 46 4.37 0.70 -11.79
CA PHE A 46 5.62 1.44 -11.62
C PHE A 46 5.92 2.29 -12.88
N GLY A 47 6.90 3.17 -12.83
CA GLY A 47 7.24 4.03 -13.97
C GLY A 47 7.50 3.28 -15.29
N ARG A 48 7.97 2.02 -15.23
CA ARG A 48 8.16 1.15 -16.38
C ARG A 48 6.88 0.71 -17.10
N ASN A 49 5.73 0.91 -16.45
CA ASN A 49 4.42 0.55 -17.02
C ASN A 49 3.70 1.73 -17.67
N ILE A 50 4.27 2.94 -17.64
CA ILE A 50 3.57 4.17 -17.98
C ILE A 50 4.33 4.95 -19.04
N GLU A 51 3.64 5.28 -20.14
CA GLU A 51 4.12 6.15 -21.20
C GLU A 51 3.27 7.41 -21.32
N THR A 52 1.95 7.24 -21.41
CA THR A 52 0.97 8.34 -21.45
C THR A 52 -0.26 7.98 -20.64
N PRO A 53 -1.09 8.97 -20.23
CA PRO A 53 -2.36 8.70 -19.57
C PRO A 53 -3.30 7.78 -20.37
N GLU A 54 -3.35 7.95 -21.69
CA GLU A 54 -4.20 7.14 -22.58
C GLU A 54 -3.71 5.69 -22.67
N GLN A 55 -2.40 5.49 -22.73
CA GLN A 55 -1.81 4.13 -22.69
C GLN A 55 -2.11 3.47 -21.35
N LEU A 56 -1.97 4.20 -20.24
CA LEU A 56 -2.28 3.69 -18.91
C LEU A 56 -3.76 3.33 -18.77
N ALA A 57 -4.67 4.17 -19.27
CA ALA A 57 -6.10 3.86 -19.29
C ALA A 57 -6.42 2.59 -20.09
N ALA A 58 -5.74 2.38 -21.22
CA ALA A 58 -5.89 1.17 -22.02
C ALA A 58 -5.36 -0.07 -21.27
N LEU A 59 -4.21 0.04 -20.59
CA LEU A 59 -3.65 -1.03 -19.75
C LEU A 59 -4.60 -1.42 -18.60
N THR A 60 -5.11 -0.45 -17.86
CA THR A 60 -6.03 -0.72 -16.75
C THR A 60 -7.37 -1.27 -17.23
N ALA A 61 -7.82 -0.91 -18.45
CA ALA A 61 -9.00 -1.49 -19.07
C ALA A 61 -8.81 -2.98 -19.39
N GLN A 62 -7.59 -3.42 -19.82
CA GLN A 62 -7.29 -4.83 -20.02
C GLN A 62 -7.44 -5.63 -18.71
N LEU A 63 -6.89 -5.12 -17.61
CA LEU A 63 -7.01 -5.76 -16.30
C LEU A 63 -8.48 -5.88 -15.86
N ARG A 64 -9.28 -4.84 -16.08
CA ARG A 64 -10.72 -4.82 -15.72
C ARG A 64 -11.60 -5.67 -16.62
N ALA A 65 -11.16 -5.97 -17.83
CA ALA A 65 -11.87 -6.91 -18.69
C ALA A 65 -11.87 -8.32 -18.10
N GLU A 66 -10.80 -8.70 -17.37
CA GLU A 66 -10.73 -9.98 -16.67
C GLU A 66 -11.48 -9.94 -15.32
N ARG A 67 -11.38 -8.79 -14.62
CA ARG A 67 -11.98 -8.62 -13.30
C ARG A 67 -12.31 -7.15 -13.03
N ASP A 68 -13.59 -6.80 -12.96
CA ASP A 68 -14.07 -5.41 -12.84
C ASP A 68 -13.62 -4.71 -11.54
N ASP A 69 -13.45 -5.45 -10.45
CA ASP A 69 -13.08 -4.96 -9.14
C ASP A 69 -11.57 -5.06 -8.82
N VAL A 70 -10.70 -5.30 -9.83
CA VAL A 70 -9.26 -5.36 -9.61
C VAL A 70 -8.73 -4.05 -9.03
N LEU A 71 -7.92 -4.16 -7.96
CA LEU A 71 -7.17 -3.03 -7.42
C LEU A 71 -5.95 -2.76 -8.29
N VAL A 72 -5.81 -1.53 -8.75
CA VAL A 72 -4.67 -1.05 -9.51
C VAL A 72 -3.99 0.04 -8.69
N ALA A 73 -2.82 -0.28 -8.15
CA ALA A 73 -2.07 0.55 -7.21
C ALA A 73 -0.90 1.26 -7.89
N ILE A 74 -0.52 2.43 -7.38
CA ILE A 74 0.57 3.26 -7.88
C ILE A 74 1.18 4.10 -6.76
N ASP A 75 2.45 4.55 -6.92
CA ASP A 75 3.04 5.64 -6.13
C ASP A 75 2.90 6.96 -6.88
N GLU A 76 1.88 7.72 -6.59
CA GLU A 76 1.72 9.07 -7.12
C GLU A 76 1.55 10.04 -5.95
N GLU A 77 2.68 10.48 -5.36
CA GLU A 77 2.69 11.35 -4.18
C GLU A 77 2.62 12.84 -4.56
N GLY A 78 2.99 13.15 -5.80
CA GLY A 78 3.35 14.50 -6.24
C GLY A 78 4.82 14.83 -5.95
N GLY A 79 5.30 15.99 -6.44
CA GLY A 79 6.70 16.39 -6.27
C GLY A 79 7.69 15.35 -6.83
N ASP A 80 8.60 14.87 -6.00
CA ASP A 80 9.68 13.96 -6.43
C ASP A 80 9.20 12.53 -6.72
N VAL A 81 8.04 12.15 -6.22
CA VAL A 81 7.48 10.80 -6.42
C VAL A 81 6.25 10.87 -7.30
N THR A 82 6.49 10.70 -8.59
CA THR A 82 5.46 10.58 -9.62
C THR A 82 5.76 9.38 -10.53
N ARG A 83 4.73 8.67 -10.96
CA ARG A 83 4.81 7.63 -11.99
C ARG A 83 4.13 8.07 -13.28
N LEU A 84 3.08 8.91 -13.17
CA LEU A 84 2.38 9.47 -14.32
C LEU A 84 3.28 10.39 -15.14
N GLU A 85 4.11 11.18 -14.47
CA GLU A 85 4.90 12.24 -15.08
C GLU A 85 6.42 12.05 -14.86
N VAL A 86 6.87 10.78 -14.68
CA VAL A 86 8.27 10.45 -14.35
C VAL A 86 9.30 11.05 -15.31
N ARG A 87 8.92 11.29 -16.57
CA ARG A 87 9.82 11.83 -17.61
C ARG A 87 10.02 13.35 -17.54
N HIS A 88 9.12 14.06 -16.88
CA HIS A 88 9.06 15.53 -16.89
C HIS A 88 9.04 16.14 -15.49
N GLY A 89 8.91 15.32 -14.45
CA GLY A 89 8.61 15.75 -13.09
C GLY A 89 7.12 16.02 -12.89
N SER A 90 6.67 15.91 -11.63
CA SER A 90 5.26 16.07 -11.28
C SER A 90 4.78 17.50 -11.49
N SER A 91 3.61 17.66 -12.12
CA SER A 91 2.89 18.93 -12.16
C SER A 91 2.15 19.27 -10.86
N PHE A 92 2.12 18.33 -9.90
CA PHE A 92 1.58 18.53 -8.57
C PHE A 92 2.69 18.86 -7.57
N PRO A 93 2.44 19.78 -6.61
CA PRO A 93 3.40 20.05 -5.54
C PRO A 93 3.61 18.81 -4.67
N GLY A 94 4.83 18.60 -4.19
CA GLY A 94 5.14 17.59 -3.18
C GLY A 94 4.69 18.01 -1.78
N ASN A 95 4.69 17.04 -0.86
CA ASN A 95 4.20 17.21 0.50
C ASN A 95 4.91 18.33 1.27
N LEU A 96 6.24 18.48 1.13
CA LEU A 96 6.98 19.54 1.82
C LEU A 96 6.52 20.94 1.37
N ALA A 97 6.22 21.12 0.09
CA ALA A 97 5.70 22.40 -0.41
C ALA A 97 4.30 22.68 0.15
N LEU A 98 3.43 21.66 0.20
CA LEU A 98 2.09 21.78 0.81
C LEU A 98 2.17 22.09 2.31
N GLY A 99 3.06 21.42 3.04
CA GLY A 99 3.29 21.68 4.46
C GLY A 99 3.87 23.07 4.73
N ALA A 100 4.75 23.58 3.84
CA ALA A 100 5.31 24.93 3.96
C ALA A 100 4.28 26.05 3.75
N VAL A 101 3.28 25.81 2.89
CA VAL A 101 2.14 26.73 2.71
C VAL A 101 1.17 26.64 3.89
N ASP A 102 1.06 25.46 4.51
CA ASP A 102 0.19 25.15 5.65
C ASP A 102 -1.29 25.51 5.45
N ASP A 103 -1.80 25.22 4.25
CA ASP A 103 -3.21 25.31 3.91
C ASP A 103 -3.78 23.92 3.61
N THR A 104 -4.55 23.38 4.56
CA THR A 104 -5.16 22.04 4.43
C THR A 104 -6.27 21.99 3.38
N ALA A 105 -6.93 23.12 3.07
CA ALA A 105 -7.90 23.16 1.99
C ALA A 105 -7.22 23.03 0.63
N LEU A 106 -6.06 23.68 0.46
CA LEU A 106 -5.21 23.50 -0.72
C LEU A 106 -4.73 22.06 -0.83
N THR A 107 -4.24 21.45 0.26
CA THR A 107 -3.79 20.05 0.25
C THR A 107 -4.91 19.10 -0.17
N ARG A 108 -6.12 19.28 0.36
CA ARG A 108 -7.30 18.52 -0.04
C ARG A 108 -7.63 18.68 -1.52
N ALA A 109 -7.59 19.90 -2.03
CA ALA A 109 -7.86 20.18 -3.44
C ALA A 109 -6.82 19.56 -4.38
N VAL A 110 -5.53 19.66 -4.03
CA VAL A 110 -4.42 19.04 -4.78
C VAL A 110 -4.59 17.52 -4.80
N ALA A 111 -4.82 16.89 -3.65
CA ALA A 111 -5.03 15.44 -3.56
C ALA A 111 -6.28 14.97 -4.33
N HIS A 112 -7.35 15.75 -4.32
CA HIS A 112 -8.56 15.45 -5.11
C HIS A 112 -8.26 15.50 -6.62
N GLU A 113 -7.57 16.53 -7.11
CA GLU A 113 -7.24 16.66 -8.53
C GLU A 113 -6.27 15.55 -8.98
N LEU A 114 -5.28 15.19 -8.14
CA LEU A 114 -4.39 14.06 -8.38
C LEU A 114 -5.20 12.75 -8.43
N GLY A 115 -6.11 12.53 -7.49
CA GLY A 115 -7.01 11.38 -7.47
C GLY A 115 -7.90 11.31 -8.71
N ARG A 116 -8.43 12.45 -9.19
CA ARG A 116 -9.23 12.53 -10.42
C ARG A 116 -8.41 12.07 -11.64
N ARG A 117 -7.17 12.52 -11.79
CA ARG A 117 -6.28 12.05 -12.87
C ARG A 117 -5.99 10.56 -12.79
N LEU A 118 -5.76 10.04 -11.58
CA LEU A 118 -5.57 8.60 -11.37
C LEU A 118 -6.80 7.81 -11.77
N ALA A 119 -7.98 8.25 -11.34
CA ALA A 119 -9.27 7.62 -11.67
C ALA A 119 -9.55 7.61 -13.19
N GLU A 120 -9.20 8.68 -13.90
CA GLU A 120 -9.30 8.77 -15.37
C GLU A 120 -8.41 7.75 -16.08
N CYS A 121 -7.22 7.49 -15.53
CA CYS A 121 -6.33 6.44 -16.01
C CYS A 121 -6.74 5.03 -15.51
N GLY A 122 -7.82 4.94 -14.72
CA GLY A 122 -8.30 3.69 -14.18
C GLY A 122 -7.51 3.16 -12.98
N VAL A 123 -6.64 3.94 -12.37
CA VAL A 123 -6.00 3.64 -11.07
C VAL A 123 -6.99 3.90 -9.96
N ASN A 124 -7.07 3.01 -8.96
CA ASN A 124 -8.06 3.09 -7.89
C ASN A 124 -7.47 2.92 -6.47
N LEU A 125 -6.16 2.73 -6.37
CA LEU A 125 -5.41 2.72 -5.11
C LEU A 125 -4.13 3.53 -5.31
N ASN A 126 -3.87 4.50 -4.46
CA ASN A 126 -2.62 5.26 -4.48
C ASN A 126 -1.85 5.00 -3.18
N TRP A 127 -0.61 4.54 -3.29
CA TRP A 127 0.31 4.42 -2.16
C TRP A 127 0.80 5.82 -1.72
N ALA A 128 -0.13 6.62 -1.26
CA ALA A 128 0.02 7.97 -0.76
C ALA A 128 -1.15 8.32 0.19
N PRO A 129 -0.94 9.25 1.14
CA PRO A 129 0.25 10.10 1.35
C PRO A 129 1.33 9.43 2.22
N SER A 130 2.56 9.99 2.16
CA SER A 130 3.53 9.81 3.23
C SER A 130 3.04 10.57 4.46
N ALA A 131 2.91 9.85 5.58
CA ALA A 131 2.57 10.39 6.91
C ALA A 131 3.79 10.44 7.83
N ASP A 132 4.98 10.24 7.27
CA ASP A 132 6.22 10.23 8.01
C ASP A 132 6.57 11.63 8.51
N VAL A 133 6.91 11.74 9.78
CA VAL A 133 7.40 12.99 10.39
C VAL A 133 8.90 13.08 10.15
N ASN A 134 9.38 14.01 9.30
CA ASN A 134 10.79 14.12 8.95
C ASN A 134 11.61 14.74 10.10
N SER A 135 11.68 14.03 11.22
CA SER A 135 12.38 14.45 12.43
C SER A 135 13.91 14.42 12.29
N ASN A 136 14.42 13.57 11.40
CA ASN A 136 15.83 13.53 11.04
C ASN A 136 16.07 14.28 9.72
N PRO A 137 16.69 15.47 9.74
CA PRO A 137 16.96 16.23 8.52
C PRO A 137 17.95 15.54 7.56
N GLY A 138 18.71 14.55 8.05
CA GLY A 138 19.60 13.71 7.25
C GLY A 138 18.96 12.45 6.69
N ASN A 139 17.64 12.30 6.82
CA ASN A 139 16.92 11.12 6.30
C ASN A 139 17.06 11.02 4.77
N PRO A 140 17.62 9.88 4.25
CA PRO A 140 17.90 9.75 2.82
C PRO A 140 16.66 9.33 1.99
N VAL A 141 15.55 8.96 2.64
CA VAL A 141 14.38 8.33 1.98
C VAL A 141 13.16 9.23 1.99
N ILE A 142 12.87 9.87 3.12
CA ILE A 142 11.65 10.64 3.33
C ILE A 142 11.87 12.11 2.90
N GLY A 143 12.66 12.87 3.61
CA GLY A 143 13.00 14.24 3.22
C GLY A 143 11.79 15.05 2.74
N VAL A 144 11.83 15.49 1.48
CA VAL A 144 10.78 16.30 0.83
C VAL A 144 9.44 15.57 0.61
N ARG A 145 9.41 14.25 0.80
CA ARG A 145 8.17 13.45 0.74
C ARG A 145 7.29 13.63 1.99
N SER A 146 7.86 14.14 3.09
CA SER A 146 7.11 14.52 4.30
C SER A 146 6.51 15.91 4.17
N PHE A 147 5.39 16.16 4.83
CA PHE A 147 4.84 17.52 4.99
C PHE A 147 5.70 18.41 5.89
N GLY A 148 6.55 17.84 6.75
CA GLY A 148 7.46 18.56 7.63
C GLY A 148 7.95 17.75 8.82
N ALA A 149 8.54 18.46 9.79
CA ALA A 149 9.10 17.89 11.02
C ALA A 149 8.17 18.03 12.25
N ASP A 150 7.09 18.79 12.14
CA ASP A 150 6.07 18.92 13.20
C ASP A 150 4.99 17.83 13.01
N PRO A 151 4.80 16.92 13.99
CA PRO A 151 3.84 15.84 13.88
C PRO A 151 2.39 16.32 13.72
N HIS A 152 2.02 17.47 14.29
CA HIS A 152 0.67 18.01 14.16
C HIS A 152 0.43 18.66 12.80
N LEU A 153 1.47 19.28 12.19
CA LEU A 153 1.42 19.75 10.81
C LEU A 153 1.25 18.55 9.87
N VAL A 154 2.09 17.53 10.01
CA VAL A 154 2.01 16.30 9.19
C VAL A 154 0.63 15.66 9.34
N ALA A 155 0.09 15.58 10.56
CA ALA A 155 -1.21 14.96 10.83
C ALA A 155 -2.37 15.67 10.09
N ARG A 156 -2.47 17.02 10.19
CA ARG A 156 -3.57 17.74 9.54
C ARG A 156 -3.50 17.70 8.02
N HIS A 157 -2.28 17.71 7.45
CA HIS A 157 -2.09 17.60 6.01
C HIS A 157 -2.34 16.17 5.51
N THR A 158 -1.90 15.15 6.25
CA THR A 158 -2.19 13.74 5.96
C THR A 158 -3.70 13.50 5.91
N ALA A 159 -4.45 13.96 6.91
CA ALA A 159 -5.90 13.84 6.92
C ALA A 159 -6.55 14.52 5.70
N ALA A 160 -6.16 15.75 5.40
CA ALA A 160 -6.67 16.50 4.25
C ALA A 160 -6.36 15.80 2.90
N TYR A 161 -5.17 15.21 2.78
CA TYR A 161 -4.77 14.46 1.58
C TYR A 161 -5.62 13.19 1.42
N VAL A 162 -5.82 12.42 2.50
CA VAL A 162 -6.69 11.22 2.50
C VAL A 162 -8.11 11.59 2.08
N GLU A 163 -8.70 12.63 2.66
CA GLU A 163 -10.04 13.08 2.32
C GLU A 163 -10.15 13.50 0.85
N GLY A 164 -9.19 14.27 0.33
CA GLY A 164 -9.18 14.73 -1.05
C GLY A 164 -9.07 13.59 -2.04
N LEU A 165 -8.11 12.69 -1.83
CA LEU A 165 -7.87 11.55 -2.72
C LEU A 165 -9.09 10.61 -2.78
N GLN A 166 -9.67 10.30 -1.62
CA GLN A 166 -10.81 9.38 -1.53
C GLN A 166 -12.12 10.01 -2.05
N ALA A 167 -12.26 11.32 -1.98
CA ALA A 167 -13.38 12.04 -2.62
C ALA A 167 -13.36 11.92 -4.16
N ALA A 168 -12.18 11.68 -4.77
CA ALA A 168 -12.05 11.37 -6.19
C ALA A 168 -12.28 9.89 -6.55
N GLY A 169 -12.63 9.04 -5.56
CA GLY A 169 -12.88 7.61 -5.76
C GLY A 169 -11.62 6.75 -5.82
N VAL A 170 -10.46 7.28 -5.41
CA VAL A 170 -9.19 6.55 -5.30
C VAL A 170 -8.85 6.31 -3.84
N ALA A 171 -8.60 5.05 -3.47
CA ALA A 171 -8.24 4.71 -2.11
C ALA A 171 -6.87 5.28 -1.74
N ALA A 172 -6.79 5.94 -0.58
CA ALA A 172 -5.52 6.39 -0.01
C ALA A 172 -4.83 5.24 0.72
N CYS A 173 -3.50 5.19 0.63
CA CYS A 173 -2.64 4.30 1.37
C CYS A 173 -1.62 5.11 2.17
N THR A 174 -1.91 5.34 3.44
CA THR A 174 -1.04 6.12 4.34
C THR A 174 0.22 5.33 4.68
N LYS A 175 1.40 5.93 4.52
CA LYS A 175 2.69 5.25 4.68
C LYS A 175 3.75 6.13 5.36
N HIS A 176 4.79 5.54 5.93
CA HIS A 176 5.16 4.14 6.08
C HIS A 176 5.07 3.77 7.57
N PHE A 177 4.04 3.02 7.95
CA PHE A 177 3.75 2.69 9.36
C PHE A 177 4.86 1.82 9.99
N PRO A 178 5.31 2.11 11.24
CA PRO A 178 4.78 3.09 12.20
C PRO A 178 5.45 4.48 12.14
N GLY A 179 6.13 4.85 11.05
CA GLY A 179 6.83 6.10 10.81
C GLY A 179 8.28 5.86 10.37
N HIS A 180 8.70 6.43 9.24
CA HIS A 180 10.02 6.23 8.62
C HIS A 180 10.87 7.52 8.67
N GLY A 181 10.35 8.60 9.29
CA GLY A 181 10.96 9.93 9.21
C GLY A 181 12.23 10.12 10.03
N ASP A 182 12.51 9.25 11.00
CA ASP A 182 13.70 9.31 11.88
C ASP A 182 14.83 8.34 11.45
N THR A 183 14.67 7.64 10.32
CA THR A 183 15.68 6.70 9.85
C THR A 183 16.91 7.38 9.24
N ALA A 184 18.08 6.76 9.42
CA ALA A 184 19.34 7.20 8.82
C ALA A 184 19.80 6.30 7.66
N VAL A 185 19.03 5.23 7.35
CA VAL A 185 19.37 4.22 6.33
C VAL A 185 18.15 3.97 5.47
N ASP A 186 18.37 3.75 4.17
CA ASP A 186 17.33 3.36 3.23
C ASP A 186 17.03 1.86 3.32
N SER A 187 15.76 1.50 3.49
CA SER A 187 15.28 0.11 3.56
C SER A 187 15.48 -0.69 2.26
N HIS A 188 15.71 -0.02 1.14
CA HIS A 188 16.13 -0.67 -0.10
C HIS A 188 17.53 -1.28 -0.02
N HIS A 189 18.39 -0.78 0.87
CA HIS A 189 19.79 -1.21 0.98
C HIS A 189 20.08 -2.02 2.23
N ALA A 190 19.43 -1.73 3.34
CA ALA A 190 19.61 -2.43 4.62
C ALA A 190 18.36 -2.29 5.49
N LEU A 191 18.30 -2.99 6.62
CA LEU A 191 17.22 -2.85 7.59
C LEU A 191 17.43 -1.58 8.44
N PRO A 192 16.63 -0.51 8.25
CA PRO A 192 16.70 0.68 9.08
C PRO A 192 16.24 0.38 10.51
N ARG A 193 16.76 1.17 11.45
CA ARG A 193 16.39 1.08 12.86
C ARG A 193 15.99 2.45 13.39
N ILE A 194 14.95 2.48 14.21
CA ILE A 194 14.48 3.67 14.92
C ILE A 194 14.59 3.40 16.43
N ASP A 195 15.46 4.13 17.09
CA ASP A 195 15.73 4.01 18.53
C ASP A 195 14.96 5.07 19.34
N VAL A 196 13.63 5.11 19.16
CA VAL A 196 12.76 5.95 19.97
C VAL A 196 12.09 5.12 21.06
N ASP A 197 11.79 5.76 22.19
CA ASP A 197 10.96 5.15 23.23
C ASP A 197 9.46 5.19 22.86
N LEU A 198 8.63 4.48 23.62
CA LEU A 198 7.20 4.42 23.35
C LEU A 198 6.52 5.78 23.49
N GLU A 199 6.95 6.63 24.42
CA GLU A 199 6.39 7.96 24.61
C GLU A 199 6.62 8.82 23.35
N THR A 200 7.83 8.85 22.84
CA THR A 200 8.19 9.54 21.59
C THR A 200 7.45 8.97 20.39
N LEU A 201 7.35 7.64 20.29
CA LEU A 201 6.58 6.98 19.22
C LEU A 201 5.13 7.49 19.20
N HIS A 202 4.48 7.49 20.36
CA HIS A 202 3.08 7.91 20.48
C HIS A 202 2.87 9.41 20.29
N ALA A 203 3.81 10.24 20.75
CA ALA A 203 3.72 11.70 20.68
C ALA A 203 4.17 12.30 19.35
N ARG A 204 4.91 11.54 18.54
CA ARG A 204 5.50 12.01 17.28
C ARG A 204 5.05 11.16 16.10
N GLU A 205 5.53 9.92 16.01
CA GLU A 205 5.37 9.10 14.80
C GLU A 205 3.91 8.70 14.53
N LEU A 206 3.17 8.34 15.58
CA LEU A 206 1.79 7.85 15.44
C LEU A 206 0.73 8.96 15.32
N VAL A 207 1.08 10.21 15.55
CA VAL A 207 0.13 11.35 15.47
C VAL A 207 -0.48 11.45 14.07
N PRO A 208 0.29 11.45 12.97
CA PRO A 208 -0.28 11.49 11.61
C PRO A 208 -1.09 10.23 11.26
N PHE A 209 -0.69 9.05 11.72
CA PHE A 209 -1.44 7.81 11.45
C PHE A 209 -2.80 7.80 12.16
N ARG A 210 -2.89 8.30 13.41
CA ARG A 210 -4.18 8.50 14.08
C ARG A 210 -5.08 9.44 13.30
N ALA A 211 -4.54 10.53 12.78
CA ALA A 211 -5.30 11.48 11.95
C ALA A 211 -5.77 10.85 10.64
N ALA A 212 -4.91 10.06 9.97
CA ALA A 212 -5.29 9.33 8.76
C ALA A 212 -6.40 8.30 9.00
N ILE A 213 -6.32 7.55 10.12
CA ILE A 213 -7.35 6.58 10.52
C ILE A 213 -8.67 7.30 10.80
N ALA A 214 -8.64 8.42 11.52
CA ALA A 214 -9.82 9.24 11.78
C ALA A 214 -10.42 9.83 10.50
N ALA A 215 -9.60 10.17 9.50
CA ALA A 215 -10.03 10.61 8.17
C ALA A 215 -10.51 9.44 7.27
N GLY A 216 -10.48 8.20 7.76
CA GLY A 216 -10.99 7.02 7.09
C GLY A 216 -10.08 6.47 5.98
N SER A 217 -8.75 6.60 6.14
CA SER A 217 -7.78 6.03 5.20
C SER A 217 -8.07 4.55 4.91
N LYS A 218 -8.20 4.19 3.65
CA LYS A 218 -8.63 2.85 3.22
C LYS A 218 -7.52 1.83 3.29
N SER A 219 -6.27 2.27 3.21
CA SER A 219 -5.11 1.40 3.31
C SER A 219 -4.00 2.06 4.14
N VAL A 220 -3.17 1.24 4.79
CA VAL A 220 -1.94 1.64 5.47
C VAL A 220 -0.83 0.72 5.00
N MET A 221 0.31 1.30 4.61
CA MET A 221 1.50 0.54 4.21
C MET A 221 2.47 0.43 5.38
N SER A 222 2.90 -0.80 5.69
CA SER A 222 3.90 -1.06 6.72
C SER A 222 5.32 -0.86 6.19
N ALA A 223 6.19 -0.28 7.03
CA ALA A 223 7.60 -0.09 6.72
C ALA A 223 8.45 -1.31 7.11
N HIS A 224 9.55 -1.54 6.38
CA HIS A 224 10.57 -2.50 6.75
C HIS A 224 11.60 -1.86 7.69
N ILE A 225 11.18 -1.52 8.90
CA ILE A 225 12.03 -0.88 9.92
C ILE A 225 12.01 -1.68 11.22
N LEU A 226 13.14 -1.71 11.91
CA LEU A 226 13.24 -2.28 13.24
C LEU A 226 12.92 -1.19 14.27
N LEU A 227 11.96 -1.47 15.15
CA LEU A 227 11.56 -0.61 16.25
C LEU A 227 11.70 -1.38 17.58
N PRO A 228 12.89 -1.36 18.21
CA PRO A 228 13.18 -2.20 19.37
C PRO A 228 12.32 -1.94 20.59
N ALA A 229 11.73 -0.74 20.71
CA ALA A 229 10.81 -0.42 21.79
C ALA A 229 9.53 -1.29 21.76
N LEU A 230 9.15 -1.85 20.60
CA LEU A 230 8.02 -2.76 20.44
C LEU A 230 8.44 -4.19 20.11
N ASP A 231 9.36 -4.36 19.15
CA ASP A 231 9.89 -5.67 18.76
C ASP A 231 11.38 -5.53 18.42
N PRO A 232 12.29 -6.02 19.29
CA PRO A 232 13.72 -5.92 19.05
C PRO A 232 14.26 -6.93 18.02
N HIS A 233 13.41 -7.85 17.54
CA HIS A 233 13.86 -8.98 16.73
C HIS A 233 13.33 -8.98 15.30
N ARG A 234 12.18 -8.31 15.05
CA ARG A 234 11.51 -8.32 13.76
C ARG A 234 11.24 -6.92 13.24
N PRO A 235 11.43 -6.68 11.94
CA PRO A 235 10.97 -5.43 11.34
C PRO A 235 9.44 -5.29 11.45
N ALA A 236 8.95 -4.07 11.44
CA ALA A 236 7.54 -3.76 11.68
C ALA A 236 6.60 -4.58 10.79
N THR A 237 6.93 -4.77 9.51
CA THR A 237 6.16 -5.60 8.58
C THR A 237 6.01 -7.06 9.01
N LEU A 238 6.96 -7.61 9.79
CA LEU A 238 6.95 -9.00 10.25
C LEU A 238 6.60 -9.15 11.74
N SER A 239 6.23 -8.05 12.41
CA SER A 239 5.99 -8.02 13.85
C SER A 239 4.49 -8.05 14.18
N PRO A 240 3.99 -9.14 14.81
CA PRO A 240 2.62 -9.18 15.31
C PRO A 240 2.33 -8.08 16.36
N GLN A 241 3.33 -7.69 17.15
CA GLN A 241 3.19 -6.62 18.13
C GLN A 241 2.88 -5.28 17.45
N ILE A 242 3.47 -5.04 16.28
CA ILE A 242 3.32 -3.77 15.55
C ILE A 242 2.06 -3.81 14.66
N LEU A 243 1.88 -4.82 13.81
CA LEU A 243 0.75 -4.83 12.88
C LEU A 243 -0.57 -5.20 13.59
N THR A 244 -0.58 -6.27 14.35
CA THR A 244 -1.79 -6.69 15.06
C THR A 244 -1.98 -5.90 16.36
N GLY A 245 -0.97 -5.83 17.21
CA GLY A 245 -1.06 -5.17 18.52
C GLY A 245 -1.26 -3.67 18.40
N LEU A 246 -0.31 -2.96 17.79
CA LEU A 246 -0.37 -1.51 17.73
C LEU A 246 -1.39 -1.03 16.68
N LEU A 247 -1.28 -1.45 15.40
CA LEU A 247 -2.12 -0.87 14.34
C LEU A 247 -3.58 -1.35 14.42
N ARG A 248 -3.81 -2.67 14.52
CA ARG A 248 -5.19 -3.20 14.56
C ARG A 248 -5.88 -2.95 15.88
N GLN A 249 -5.24 -3.34 17.00
CA GLN A 249 -5.92 -3.37 18.31
C GLN A 249 -5.87 -2.03 19.01
N GLU A 250 -4.69 -1.42 19.15
CA GLU A 250 -4.55 -0.16 19.89
C GLU A 250 -5.07 1.05 19.10
N LEU A 251 -4.68 1.18 17.82
CA LEU A 251 -5.14 2.28 16.98
C LEU A 251 -6.51 2.03 16.34
N GLY A 252 -7.06 0.83 16.46
CA GLY A 252 -8.39 0.46 15.98
C GLY A 252 -8.52 0.49 14.45
N TYR A 253 -7.42 0.24 13.71
CA TYR A 253 -7.46 0.31 12.25
C TYR A 253 -8.13 -0.93 11.63
N GLU A 254 -9.20 -0.72 10.87
CA GLU A 254 -9.97 -1.80 10.24
C GLU A 254 -9.75 -1.94 8.72
N GLY A 255 -9.07 -0.97 8.08
CA GLY A 255 -8.79 -0.97 6.64
C GLY A 255 -7.73 -1.99 6.23
N LEU A 256 -7.31 -1.94 4.97
CA LEU A 256 -6.28 -2.83 4.41
C LEU A 256 -4.88 -2.48 4.94
N ILE A 257 -4.14 -3.46 5.44
CA ILE A 257 -2.70 -3.33 5.71
C ILE A 257 -1.94 -3.97 4.56
N VAL A 258 -1.20 -3.16 3.80
CA VAL A 258 -0.31 -3.63 2.74
C VAL A 258 1.15 -3.53 3.21
N THR A 259 2.00 -4.45 2.81
CA THR A 259 3.44 -4.34 3.06
C THR A 259 4.08 -3.35 2.10
N ASP A 260 5.20 -2.73 2.50
CA ASP A 260 6.16 -2.28 1.50
C ASP A 260 6.70 -3.47 0.71
N ALA A 261 7.45 -3.24 -0.36
CA ALA A 261 7.85 -4.29 -1.29
C ALA A 261 8.70 -5.38 -0.60
N VAL A 262 8.19 -6.62 -0.59
CA VAL A 262 8.80 -7.73 0.18
C VAL A 262 10.15 -8.18 -0.36
N GLU A 263 10.50 -7.82 -1.59
CA GLU A 263 11.81 -8.06 -2.20
C GLU A 263 12.90 -7.07 -1.78
N MET A 264 12.55 -6.02 -1.03
CA MET A 264 13.55 -5.07 -0.50
C MET A 264 14.54 -5.78 0.41
N GLN A 265 15.81 -5.33 0.38
CA GLN A 265 16.91 -6.00 1.10
C GLN A 265 16.64 -6.14 2.60
N ALA A 266 15.92 -5.20 3.20
CA ALA A 266 15.51 -5.27 4.60
C ALA A 266 14.77 -6.59 4.96
N ILE A 267 14.07 -7.21 4.02
CA ILE A 267 13.37 -8.48 4.18
C ILE A 267 14.09 -9.60 3.43
N ALA A 268 14.36 -9.40 2.13
CA ALA A 268 14.85 -10.46 1.26
C ALA A 268 16.18 -11.06 1.71
N SER A 269 17.11 -10.23 2.23
CA SER A 269 18.44 -10.70 2.64
C SER A 269 18.41 -11.60 3.89
N THR A 270 17.44 -11.41 4.79
CA THR A 270 17.39 -12.13 6.07
C THR A 270 16.41 -13.30 6.04
N TYR A 271 15.25 -13.09 5.42
CA TYR A 271 14.14 -14.05 5.47
C TYR A 271 13.89 -14.74 4.13
N GLY A 272 14.31 -14.13 3.01
CA GLY A 272 13.82 -14.49 1.68
C GLY A 272 12.38 -14.01 1.45
N ILE A 273 11.98 -13.91 0.18
CA ILE A 273 10.67 -13.33 -0.18
C ILE A 273 9.50 -14.24 0.22
N GLU A 274 9.62 -15.56 0.05
CA GLU A 274 8.58 -16.54 0.38
C GLU A 274 8.33 -16.56 1.89
N ARG A 275 9.39 -16.69 2.67
CA ARG A 275 9.30 -16.72 4.12
C ARG A 275 8.86 -15.39 4.70
N GLY A 276 9.40 -14.28 4.19
CA GLY A 276 8.99 -12.92 4.55
C GLY A 276 7.50 -12.69 4.30
N SER A 277 6.98 -13.15 3.17
CA SER A 277 5.55 -13.06 2.82
C SER A 277 4.66 -13.82 3.79
N VAL A 278 5.01 -15.06 4.14
CA VAL A 278 4.27 -15.86 5.14
C VAL A 278 4.26 -15.16 6.51
N LEU A 279 5.43 -14.69 6.97
CA LEU A 279 5.56 -14.00 8.24
C LEU A 279 4.78 -12.67 8.27
N ALA A 280 4.75 -11.91 7.16
CA ALA A 280 4.01 -10.66 7.06
C ALA A 280 2.49 -10.90 7.20
N VAL A 281 1.93 -11.89 6.49
CA VAL A 281 0.51 -12.24 6.63
C VAL A 281 0.21 -12.74 8.03
N ALA A 282 1.07 -13.59 8.62
CA ALA A 282 0.93 -14.07 9.99
C ALA A 282 1.00 -12.92 11.02
N ALA A 283 1.79 -11.86 10.75
CA ALA A 283 1.92 -10.69 11.61
C ALA A 283 0.71 -9.75 11.54
N GLY A 284 -0.12 -9.84 10.51
CA GLY A 284 -1.31 -9.00 10.36
C GLY A 284 -1.41 -8.22 9.05
N ALA A 285 -0.46 -8.37 8.12
CA ALA A 285 -0.58 -7.80 6.78
C ALA A 285 -1.69 -8.51 5.98
N ASP A 286 -2.43 -7.75 5.18
CA ASP A 286 -3.54 -8.25 4.36
C ASP A 286 -3.17 -8.33 2.89
N ALA A 287 -2.23 -7.51 2.43
CA ALA A 287 -1.73 -7.53 1.06
C ALA A 287 -0.19 -7.44 1.05
N LEU A 288 0.41 -8.10 0.08
CA LEU A 288 1.85 -8.21 -0.11
C LEU A 288 2.24 -7.47 -1.38
N CYS A 289 2.89 -6.31 -1.24
CA CYS A 289 3.47 -5.61 -2.38
C CYS A 289 4.70 -6.36 -2.89
N VAL A 290 4.75 -6.61 -4.21
CA VAL A 290 5.87 -7.29 -4.88
C VAL A 290 6.17 -6.54 -6.17
N GLY A 291 7.24 -5.77 -6.24
CA GLY A 291 7.32 -4.85 -7.36
C GLY A 291 8.67 -4.46 -7.92
N GLY A 292 9.74 -4.54 -7.14
CA GLY A 292 11.01 -3.91 -7.47
C GLY A 292 11.82 -4.54 -8.61
N GLY A 293 11.52 -5.77 -9.01
CA GLY A 293 12.27 -6.51 -10.03
C GLY A 293 11.87 -7.97 -10.13
N LEU A 294 10.90 -8.37 -9.32
CA LEU A 294 10.30 -9.71 -9.31
C LEU A 294 8.92 -9.62 -9.94
N ASP A 295 8.88 -9.48 -11.26
CA ASP A 295 7.72 -9.08 -12.05
C ASP A 295 7.29 -10.15 -13.05
N ASP A 296 7.42 -11.41 -12.67
CA ASP A 296 7.09 -12.57 -13.48
C ASP A 296 6.07 -13.53 -12.81
N ASP A 297 5.47 -14.40 -13.65
CA ASP A 297 4.50 -15.41 -13.23
C ASP A 297 5.08 -16.39 -12.19
N SER A 298 6.36 -16.73 -12.32
CA SER A 298 7.00 -17.70 -11.43
C SER A 298 7.09 -17.19 -9.99
N THR A 299 7.33 -15.90 -9.81
CA THR A 299 7.34 -15.25 -8.51
C THR A 299 5.96 -15.28 -7.86
N VAL A 300 4.91 -14.92 -8.60
CA VAL A 300 3.52 -14.98 -8.09
C VAL A 300 3.16 -16.41 -7.65
N LEU A 301 3.53 -17.42 -8.44
CA LEU A 301 3.26 -18.80 -8.11
C LEU A 301 4.04 -19.28 -6.88
N ARG A 302 5.33 -18.93 -6.76
CA ARG A 302 6.13 -19.30 -5.58
C ARG A 302 5.56 -18.70 -4.29
N LEU A 303 5.16 -17.43 -4.32
CA LEU A 303 4.58 -16.77 -3.15
C LEU A 303 3.22 -17.37 -2.78
N ARG A 304 2.34 -17.61 -3.76
CA ARG A 304 1.09 -18.34 -3.57
C ARG A 304 1.33 -19.69 -2.93
N ASP A 305 2.25 -20.48 -3.48
CA ASP A 305 2.51 -21.85 -3.02
C ASP A 305 3.13 -21.85 -1.61
N ALA A 306 3.96 -20.85 -1.27
CA ALA A 306 4.49 -20.69 0.08
C ALA A 306 3.38 -20.39 1.10
N LEU A 307 2.42 -19.52 0.78
CA LEU A 307 1.27 -19.24 1.64
C LEU A 307 0.38 -20.48 1.81
N VAL A 308 0.08 -21.18 0.72
CA VAL A 308 -0.70 -22.44 0.75
C VAL A 308 0.01 -23.50 1.58
N ALA A 309 1.33 -23.65 1.43
CA ALA A 309 2.12 -24.61 2.22
C ALA A 309 2.11 -24.25 3.72
N ALA A 310 2.21 -22.95 4.05
CA ALA A 310 2.15 -22.47 5.42
C ALA A 310 0.78 -22.75 6.08
N VAL A 311 -0.31 -22.58 5.34
CA VAL A 311 -1.66 -22.94 5.82
C VAL A 311 -1.75 -24.46 6.04
N ARG A 312 -1.31 -25.27 5.10
CA ARG A 312 -1.36 -26.75 5.21
C ARG A 312 -0.51 -27.30 6.35
N SER A 313 0.59 -26.65 6.68
CA SER A 313 1.44 -27.03 7.81
C SER A 313 0.93 -26.53 9.15
N GLY A 314 -0.07 -25.64 9.18
CA GLY A 314 -0.57 -25.00 10.39
C GLY A 314 0.30 -23.83 10.89
N GLU A 315 1.31 -23.43 10.12
CA GLU A 315 2.15 -22.26 10.43
C GLU A 315 1.37 -20.93 10.26
N LEU A 316 0.56 -20.83 9.22
CA LEU A 316 -0.36 -19.72 8.99
C LEU A 316 -1.80 -20.22 9.22
N PRO A 317 -2.54 -19.66 10.19
CA PRO A 317 -3.95 -20.01 10.36
C PRO A 317 -4.75 -19.71 9.08
N GLU A 318 -5.59 -20.65 8.64
CA GLU A 318 -6.42 -20.48 7.44
C GLU A 318 -7.33 -19.26 7.57
N GLU A 319 -7.88 -19.04 8.78
CA GLU A 319 -8.73 -17.89 9.08
C GLU A 319 -8.00 -16.56 8.90
N ARG A 320 -6.68 -16.50 9.19
CA ARG A 320 -5.87 -15.29 9.00
C ARG A 320 -5.70 -14.98 7.51
N LEU A 321 -5.44 -15.98 6.68
CA LEU A 321 -5.35 -15.80 5.24
C LEU A 321 -6.71 -15.40 4.64
N ALA A 322 -7.79 -16.04 5.09
CA ALA A 322 -9.16 -15.73 4.67
C ALA A 322 -9.58 -14.30 5.04
N ASP A 323 -9.25 -13.84 6.27
CA ASP A 323 -9.49 -12.45 6.70
C ASP A 323 -8.69 -11.45 5.87
N ALA A 324 -7.41 -11.73 5.57
CA ALA A 324 -6.58 -10.91 4.69
C ALA A 324 -7.23 -10.76 3.31
N ALA A 325 -7.59 -11.87 2.69
CA ALA A 325 -8.24 -11.88 1.38
C ALA A 325 -9.60 -11.16 1.39
N ALA A 326 -10.37 -11.29 2.48
CA ALA A 326 -11.63 -10.59 2.64
C ALA A 326 -11.45 -9.07 2.68
N ARG A 327 -10.41 -8.56 3.36
CA ARG A 327 -10.09 -7.12 3.42
C ARG A 327 -9.65 -6.59 2.04
N VAL A 328 -8.87 -7.36 1.28
CA VAL A 328 -8.53 -6.98 -0.11
C VAL A 328 -9.81 -6.86 -0.95
N ARG A 329 -10.72 -7.84 -0.87
CA ARG A 329 -12.00 -7.82 -1.62
C ARG A 329 -12.92 -6.69 -1.15
N ALA A 330 -12.93 -6.36 0.13
CA ALA A 330 -13.71 -5.25 0.67
C ALA A 330 -13.23 -3.90 0.10
N LEU A 331 -11.90 -3.68 0.04
CA LEU A 331 -11.34 -2.49 -0.60
C LEU A 331 -11.64 -2.46 -2.10
N ALA A 332 -11.54 -3.58 -2.79
CA ALA A 332 -11.90 -3.72 -4.20
C ALA A 332 -13.37 -3.34 -4.46
N SER A 333 -14.28 -3.80 -3.61
CA SER A 333 -15.71 -3.44 -3.69
C SER A 333 -15.92 -1.94 -3.48
N TRP A 334 -15.29 -1.36 -2.45
CA TRP A 334 -15.37 0.07 -2.19
C TRP A 334 -14.91 0.90 -3.40
N THR A 335 -13.77 0.55 -4.03
CA THR A 335 -13.25 1.29 -5.18
C THR A 335 -14.16 1.17 -6.41
N ARG A 336 -14.83 0.03 -6.60
CA ARG A 336 -15.81 -0.16 -7.66
C ARG A 336 -17.06 0.72 -7.45
N GLU A 337 -17.58 0.76 -6.23
CA GLU A 337 -18.71 1.59 -5.85
C GLU A 337 -18.41 3.09 -6.00
N ALA A 338 -17.25 3.53 -5.50
CA ALA A 338 -16.79 4.91 -5.62
C ALA A 338 -16.65 5.36 -7.08
N ARG A 339 -16.12 4.49 -7.96
CA ARG A 339 -16.04 4.74 -9.41
C ARG A 339 -17.42 4.92 -10.05
N GLY A 340 -18.41 4.14 -9.61
CA GLY A 340 -19.79 4.28 -10.06
C GLY A 340 -20.40 5.64 -9.67
N ALA A 341 -20.20 6.04 -8.42
CA ALA A 341 -20.73 7.29 -7.89
C ALA A 341 -20.12 8.55 -8.57
N VAL A 342 -18.84 8.52 -8.93
CA VAL A 342 -18.18 9.63 -9.64
C VAL A 342 -18.65 9.74 -11.10
N ARG A 343 -19.07 8.64 -11.75
CA ARG A 343 -19.54 8.62 -13.14
C ARG A 343 -20.99 9.05 -13.32
N GLU A 344 -21.81 9.03 -12.27
CA GLU A 344 -23.21 9.47 -12.26
C GLU A 344 -23.41 10.75 -11.41
N PRO A 345 -22.92 11.92 -11.83
CA PRO A 345 -23.23 13.17 -11.13
C PRO A 345 -24.64 13.61 -11.55
N GLY A 346 -25.69 13.11 -10.84
CA GLY A 346 -27.05 13.61 -11.11
C GLY A 346 -28.22 12.69 -10.75
N ALA A 347 -28.05 11.65 -9.97
CA ALA A 347 -29.15 10.84 -9.44
C ALA A 347 -29.32 11.05 -7.91
N ALA A 348 -29.52 12.29 -7.48
CA ALA A 348 -29.95 12.64 -6.12
C ALA A 348 -30.96 13.80 -6.19
#